data_aadd1c18378d319f1260638020782d2f
#
_entry.id   aadd1c18378d319f1260638020782d2f
#
_cell.length_a   1.000
_cell.length_b   1.000
_cell.length_c   1.000
_cell.angle_alpha   90.00
_cell.angle_beta   90.00
_cell.angle_gamma   90.00
#
_symmetry.space_group_name_H-M   'P 1'
#
loop_
_entity.id
_entity.type
_entity.pdbx_description
1 polymer ?
#
loop_
_entity_poly.entity_id
_entity_poly.type
_entity_poly.pdbx_seq_one_letter_code
_entity_poly.pdbx_strand_id
1 'polypeptide(L)'
;MTRPPDDGGPPPVDDFASSVLDVVDSIPPGRVMSYGDIAEYLGAGPGPRQVGRVMAVYGGAVAWWRVIHADGTPAPGHDSVAVRHYLAEGTPLRSARPPVRVDMRRARWPGLPRDPA
;
A
#
# COMPACT_ATOMS: atom_id res chain seq x y z
N MET A 1 15.61 9.37 32.79
CA MET A 1 14.18 9.08 32.70
C MET A 1 13.98 7.74 32.01
N THR A 2 13.25 6.88 32.65
CA THR A 2 13.10 5.53 32.14
C THR A 2 11.95 5.46 31.15
N ARG A 3 12.24 4.94 30.02
CA ARG A 3 11.22 4.66 29.01
C ARG A 3 10.35 3.50 29.49
N PRO A 4 9.01 3.58 29.32
CA PRO A 4 8.17 2.44 29.65
C PRO A 4 8.62 1.19 28.89
N PRO A 5 8.52 0.02 29.50
CA PRO A 5 8.85 -1.20 28.78
C PRO A 5 7.92 -1.35 27.58
N ASP A 6 8.50 -1.85 26.51
CA ASP A 6 7.72 -2.22 25.33
C ASP A 6 6.86 -3.43 25.72
N ASP A 7 5.56 -3.29 25.64
CA ASP A 7 4.62 -4.33 26.02
C ASP A 7 4.33 -5.30 24.86
N GLY A 8 5.19 -5.34 23.86
CA GLY A 8 5.04 -6.24 22.72
C GLY A 8 4.18 -5.70 21.59
N GLY A 9 3.70 -4.48 21.71
CA GLY A 9 2.98 -3.82 20.63
C GLY A 9 3.92 -3.43 19.48
N PRO A 10 3.38 -2.97 18.33
CA PRO A 10 4.21 -2.51 17.24
C PRO A 10 5.05 -1.32 17.67
N PRO A 11 6.24 -1.12 17.08
CA PRO A 11 7.06 0.04 17.40
C PRO A 11 6.31 1.33 17.07
N PRO A 12 6.68 2.45 17.71
CA PRO A 12 6.07 3.73 17.38
C PRO A 12 6.21 4.02 15.89
N VAL A 13 5.18 4.64 15.32
CA VAL A 13 5.19 5.02 13.91
C VAL A 13 6.19 6.17 13.74
N ASP A 14 7.23 5.98 12.93
CA ASP A 14 8.18 7.03 12.60
C ASP A 14 7.63 7.90 11.45
N ASP A 15 8.39 8.94 11.10
CA ASP A 15 7.95 9.88 10.07
C ASP A 15 7.76 9.20 8.71
N PHE A 16 8.64 8.27 8.36
CA PHE A 16 8.51 7.57 7.10
C PHE A 16 7.29 6.68 7.09
N ALA A 17 7.07 5.90 8.16
CA ALA A 17 5.90 5.04 8.26
C ALA A 17 4.61 5.86 8.21
N SER A 18 4.56 6.97 8.92
CA SER A 18 3.42 7.89 8.88
C SER A 18 3.16 8.38 7.46
N SER A 19 4.21 8.77 6.75
CA SER A 19 4.07 9.25 5.36
C SER A 19 3.55 8.15 4.43
N VAL A 20 4.02 6.93 4.59
CA VAL A 20 3.52 5.80 3.80
C VAL A 20 2.03 5.59 4.05
N LEU A 21 1.63 5.54 5.32
CA LEU A 21 0.23 5.29 5.68
C LEU A 21 -0.68 6.41 5.19
N ASP A 22 -0.22 7.65 5.24
CA ASP A 22 -0.97 8.80 4.71
C ASP A 22 -1.21 8.66 3.19
N VAL A 23 -0.19 8.23 2.46
CA VAL A 23 -0.33 7.99 1.02
C VAL A 23 -1.36 6.89 0.77
N VAL A 24 -1.27 5.78 1.51
CA VAL A 24 -2.21 4.67 1.33
C VAL A 24 -3.65 5.13 1.61
N ASP A 25 -3.85 5.91 2.67
CA ASP A 25 -5.17 6.45 2.99
C ASP A 25 -5.71 7.37 1.90
N SER A 26 -4.83 7.94 1.09
CA SER A 26 -5.23 8.84 0.01
C SER A 26 -5.61 8.10 -1.27
N ILE A 27 -5.24 6.82 -1.42
CA ILE A 27 -5.54 6.06 -2.64
C ILE A 27 -7.06 5.86 -2.72
N PRO A 28 -7.71 6.32 -3.80
CA PRO A 28 -9.16 6.17 -3.93
C PRO A 28 -9.58 4.70 -4.07
N PRO A 29 -10.81 4.36 -3.66
CA PRO A 29 -11.36 3.05 -3.98
C PRO A 29 -11.31 2.76 -5.48
N GLY A 30 -10.95 1.54 -5.82
CA GLY A 30 -10.83 1.14 -7.23
C GLY A 30 -9.48 1.46 -7.87
N ARG A 31 -8.56 2.08 -7.12
CA ARG A 31 -7.24 2.41 -7.61
C ARG A 31 -6.17 1.78 -6.73
N VAL A 32 -4.97 1.68 -7.26
CA VAL A 32 -3.85 1.04 -6.56
C VAL A 32 -2.54 1.78 -6.81
N MET A 33 -1.59 1.59 -5.90
CA MET A 33 -0.19 1.96 -6.10
C MET A 33 0.69 0.75 -5.81
N SER A 34 1.78 0.61 -6.55
CA SER A 34 2.77 -0.39 -6.18
C SER A 34 3.64 0.12 -5.04
N TYR A 35 4.36 -0.81 -4.39
CA TYR A 35 5.34 -0.43 -3.37
C TYR A 35 6.36 0.58 -3.94
N GLY A 36 6.78 0.36 -5.18
CA GLY A 36 7.69 1.27 -5.86
C GLY A 36 7.07 2.62 -6.16
N ASP A 37 5.78 2.63 -6.53
CA ASP A 37 5.06 3.88 -6.79
C ASP A 37 5.02 4.76 -5.54
N ILE A 38 4.76 4.15 -4.38
CA ILE A 38 4.72 4.88 -3.12
C ILE A 38 6.09 5.43 -2.77
N ALA A 39 7.14 4.60 -2.92
CA ALA A 39 8.50 5.03 -2.64
C ALA A 39 8.89 6.21 -3.53
N GLU A 40 8.57 6.14 -4.81
CA GLU A 40 8.86 7.20 -5.77
C GLU A 40 8.07 8.47 -5.45
N TYR A 41 6.79 8.31 -5.10
CA TYR A 41 5.94 9.45 -4.75
C TYR A 41 6.48 10.21 -3.55
N LEU A 42 6.99 9.49 -2.54
CA LEU A 42 7.56 10.11 -1.34
C LEU A 42 8.92 10.75 -1.60
N GLY A 43 9.60 10.34 -2.67
CA GLY A 43 10.84 10.97 -3.08
C GLY A 43 12.06 10.36 -2.42
N ALA A 44 12.99 11.20 -2.00
CA ALA A 44 14.26 10.76 -1.47
C ALA A 44 14.11 9.88 -0.24
N GLY A 45 14.93 8.85 -0.14
CA GLY A 45 15.00 7.99 1.03
C GLY A 45 14.77 6.54 0.73
N PRO A 46 14.13 5.81 1.66
CA PRO A 46 13.94 4.37 1.52
C PRO A 46 13.17 3.98 0.27
N GLY A 47 13.49 2.81 -0.27
CA GLY A 47 12.85 2.30 -1.48
C GLY A 47 11.65 1.42 -1.19
N PRO A 48 11.21 0.64 -2.23
CA PRO A 48 10.01 -0.20 -2.11
C PRO A 48 10.06 -1.21 -0.96
N ARG A 49 11.24 -1.72 -0.65
CA ARG A 49 11.40 -2.70 0.42
C ARG A 49 10.98 -2.12 1.78
N GLN A 50 11.34 -0.88 2.04
CA GLN A 50 10.99 -0.20 3.29
C GLN A 50 9.49 0.11 3.35
N VAL A 51 8.89 0.47 2.21
CA VAL A 51 7.42 0.60 2.12
C VAL A 51 6.77 -0.73 2.47
N GLY A 52 7.28 -1.84 1.93
CA GLY A 52 6.79 -3.17 2.25
C GLY A 52 6.87 -3.49 3.72
N ARG A 53 7.95 -3.10 4.39
CA ARG A 53 8.11 -3.30 5.83
C ARG A 53 7.06 -2.52 6.63
N VAL A 54 6.80 -1.27 6.25
CA VAL A 54 5.76 -0.46 6.90
C VAL A 54 4.41 -1.15 6.75
N MET A 55 4.09 -1.62 5.54
CA MET A 55 2.83 -2.29 5.31
C MET A 55 2.71 -3.61 6.09
N ALA A 56 3.81 -4.35 6.24
CA ALA A 56 3.80 -5.58 7.02
C ALA A 56 3.50 -5.32 8.51
N VAL A 57 3.98 -4.21 9.05
CA VAL A 57 3.79 -3.88 10.46
C VAL A 57 2.48 -3.15 10.72
N TYR A 58 2.14 -2.19 9.89
CA TYR A 58 1.03 -1.27 10.15
C TYR A 58 -0.13 -1.38 9.16
N GLY A 59 0.04 -2.16 8.09
CA GLY A 59 -0.91 -2.16 6.97
C GLY A 59 -2.32 -2.64 7.31
N GLY A 60 -2.47 -3.40 8.37
CA GLY A 60 -3.78 -3.92 8.75
C GLY A 60 -4.82 -2.85 9.10
N ALA A 61 -4.37 -1.64 9.42
CA ALA A 61 -5.26 -0.55 9.79
C ALA A 61 -5.70 0.32 8.62
N VAL A 62 -5.15 0.08 7.43
CA VAL A 62 -5.43 0.88 6.22
C VAL A 62 -5.88 -0.04 5.09
N ALA A 63 -6.26 0.54 3.96
CA ALA A 63 -6.68 -0.22 2.78
C ALA A 63 -5.49 -0.89 2.10
N TRP A 64 -4.91 -1.90 2.74
CA TRP A 64 -3.69 -2.57 2.34
C TRP A 64 -3.79 -3.20 0.94
N TRP A 65 -4.98 -3.61 0.52
CA TRP A 65 -5.19 -4.23 -0.80
C TRP A 65 -4.95 -3.26 -1.96
N ARG A 66 -4.90 -1.97 -1.67
CA ARG A 66 -4.59 -0.93 -2.67
C ARG A 66 -3.09 -0.74 -2.86
N VAL A 67 -2.26 -1.49 -2.11
CA VAL A 67 -0.81 -1.48 -2.27
C VAL A 67 -0.40 -2.85 -2.77
N ILE A 68 0.24 -2.89 -3.94
CA ILE A 68 0.48 -4.14 -4.67
C ILE A 68 1.88 -4.18 -5.25
N HIS A 69 2.26 -5.35 -5.73
CA HIS A 69 3.50 -5.49 -6.50
C HIS A 69 3.36 -4.85 -7.88
N ALA A 70 4.49 -4.54 -8.50
CA ALA A 70 4.51 -3.87 -9.79
C ALA A 70 3.80 -4.68 -10.89
N ASP A 71 3.75 -5.99 -10.76
CA ASP A 71 3.06 -6.87 -11.72
C ASP A 71 1.55 -6.98 -11.50
N GLY A 72 1.02 -6.29 -10.48
CA GLY A 72 -0.40 -6.29 -10.19
C GLY A 72 -0.84 -7.34 -9.19
N THR A 73 0.08 -8.10 -8.59
CA THR A 73 -0.28 -9.11 -7.60
C THR A 73 -0.34 -8.51 -6.19
N PRO A 74 -1.34 -8.88 -5.37
CA PRO A 74 -1.40 -8.43 -3.98
C PRO A 74 -0.33 -9.12 -3.12
N ALA A 75 -0.20 -8.66 -1.89
CA ALA A 75 0.72 -9.29 -0.94
C ALA A 75 0.47 -10.80 -0.87
N PRO A 76 1.54 -11.63 -0.83
CA PRO A 76 1.38 -13.09 -0.85
C PRO A 76 0.48 -13.59 0.28
N GLY A 77 -0.36 -14.58 -0.05
CA GLY A 77 -1.24 -15.22 0.92
C GLY A 77 -2.54 -14.50 1.21
N HIS A 78 -2.80 -13.37 0.56
CA HIS A 78 -3.99 -12.55 0.82
C HIS A 78 -4.93 -12.44 -0.37
N ASP A 79 -4.75 -13.27 -1.40
CA ASP A 79 -5.50 -13.16 -2.65
C ASP A 79 -7.01 -13.21 -2.45
N SER A 80 -7.50 -14.14 -1.63
CA SER A 80 -8.95 -14.33 -1.47
C SER A 80 -9.62 -13.15 -0.78
N VAL A 81 -8.93 -12.50 0.15
CA VAL A 81 -9.46 -11.31 0.82
C VAL A 81 -9.32 -10.11 -0.10
N ALA A 82 -8.17 -9.96 -0.73
CA ALA A 82 -7.90 -8.83 -1.63
C ALA A 82 -8.91 -8.78 -2.78
N VAL A 83 -9.20 -9.92 -3.41
CA VAL A 83 -10.12 -9.93 -4.56
C VAL A 83 -11.52 -9.48 -4.17
N ARG A 84 -11.97 -9.79 -2.96
CA ARG A 84 -13.28 -9.31 -2.50
C ARG A 84 -13.32 -7.79 -2.43
N HIS A 85 -12.24 -7.18 -1.93
CA HIS A 85 -12.14 -5.72 -1.91
C HIS A 85 -12.11 -5.14 -3.32
N TYR A 86 -11.32 -5.73 -4.21
CA TYR A 86 -11.23 -5.24 -5.59
C TYR A 86 -12.58 -5.29 -6.29
N LEU A 87 -13.30 -6.40 -6.14
CA LEU A 87 -14.62 -6.52 -6.76
C LEU A 87 -15.60 -5.52 -6.17
N ALA A 88 -15.58 -5.31 -4.86
CA ALA A 88 -16.45 -4.34 -4.20
C ALA A 88 -16.17 -2.91 -4.63
N GLU A 89 -14.91 -2.59 -4.92
CA GLU A 89 -14.50 -1.24 -5.30
C GLU A 89 -14.53 -1.00 -6.81
N GLY A 90 -14.76 -2.04 -7.60
CA GLY A 90 -14.70 -1.92 -9.06
C GLY A 90 -13.29 -1.77 -9.61
N THR A 91 -12.28 -2.28 -8.89
CA THR A 91 -10.90 -2.21 -9.34
C THR A 91 -10.72 -2.99 -10.63
N PRO A 92 -10.14 -2.40 -11.70
CA PRO A 92 -9.88 -3.14 -12.93
C PRO A 92 -8.91 -4.32 -12.67
N LEU A 93 -9.33 -5.52 -13.06
CA LEU A 93 -8.56 -6.74 -12.84
C LEU A 93 -8.20 -7.39 -14.16
N ARG A 94 -6.99 -7.97 -14.23
CA ARG A 94 -6.61 -8.88 -15.30
C ARG A 94 -7.05 -10.29 -14.99
N SER A 95 -7.04 -10.66 -13.71
CA SER A 95 -7.50 -11.97 -13.26
C SER A 95 -8.08 -11.85 -11.86
N ALA A 96 -9.30 -12.36 -11.69
CA ALA A 96 -9.93 -12.50 -10.38
C ALA A 96 -9.64 -13.85 -9.74
N ARG A 97 -9.11 -14.81 -10.51
CA ARG A 97 -8.70 -16.11 -10.00
C ARG A 97 -7.26 -16.06 -9.52
N PRO A 98 -6.91 -16.79 -8.47
CA PRO A 98 -5.51 -16.85 -8.06
C PRO A 98 -4.60 -17.40 -9.17
N PRO A 99 -3.45 -16.77 -9.38
CA PRO A 99 -3.00 -15.56 -8.71
C PRO A 99 -3.78 -14.34 -9.19
N VAL A 100 -4.39 -13.64 -8.24
CA VAL A 100 -5.15 -12.42 -8.52
C VAL A 100 -4.22 -11.38 -9.11
N ARG A 101 -4.70 -10.65 -10.12
CA ARG A 101 -3.87 -9.67 -10.80
C ARG A 101 -4.67 -8.44 -11.16
N VAL A 102 -4.24 -7.30 -10.65
CA VAL A 102 -4.83 -6.00 -10.96
C VAL A 102 -4.31 -5.53 -12.32
N ASP A 103 -5.17 -4.89 -13.10
CA ASP A 103 -4.78 -4.26 -14.35
C ASP A 103 -4.14 -2.91 -14.04
N MET A 104 -2.81 -2.89 -13.94
CA MET A 104 -2.05 -1.71 -13.55
C MET A 104 -2.24 -0.55 -14.51
N ARG A 105 -2.43 -0.84 -15.77
CA ARG A 105 -2.63 0.20 -16.77
C ARG A 105 -3.84 1.05 -16.48
N ARG A 106 -4.90 0.43 -15.97
CA ARG A 106 -6.19 1.07 -15.72
C ARG A 106 -6.38 1.48 -14.27
N ALA A 107 -5.75 0.76 -13.34
CA ALA A 107 -5.98 0.95 -11.91
C ALA A 107 -4.94 1.82 -11.22
N ARG A 108 -3.75 1.96 -11.81
CA ARG A 108 -2.66 2.70 -11.17
C ARG A 108 -3.05 4.15 -10.90
N TRP A 109 -2.85 4.57 -9.65
CA TRP A 109 -3.08 5.94 -9.21
C TRP A 109 -1.76 6.68 -9.14
N PRO A 110 -1.65 7.86 -9.77
CA PRO A 110 -0.39 8.60 -9.80
C PRO A 110 -0.08 9.38 -8.52
N GLY A 111 -0.97 9.36 -7.56
CA GLY A 111 -0.84 10.17 -6.36
C GLY A 111 -1.65 11.45 -6.44
N LEU A 112 -1.62 12.21 -5.36
CA LEU A 112 -2.29 13.51 -5.33
C LEU A 112 -1.60 14.47 -6.30
N PRO A 113 -2.36 15.36 -6.97
CA PRO A 113 -1.75 16.37 -7.81
C PRO A 113 -0.76 17.19 -7.00
N ARG A 114 0.40 17.45 -7.59
CA ARG A 114 1.40 18.33 -7.01
C ARG A 114 1.32 19.67 -7.68
N ASP A 115 1.42 20.73 -6.89
CA ASP A 115 1.42 22.06 -7.45
C ASP A 115 2.60 22.21 -8.41
N PRO A 116 2.37 22.71 -9.63
CA PRO A 116 3.48 23.09 -10.48
C PRO A 116 4.20 24.24 -9.81
N ALA A 117 5.44 24.01 -9.46
CA ALA A 117 6.21 25.02 -8.79
C ALA A 117 6.54 26.19 -9.74
#